data_d9c9d0d03e2ed6a5bb1da068228814fb
#
_entry.id   d9c9d0d03e2ed6a5bb1da068228814fb
#
_cell.length_a   1.000
_cell.length_b   1.000
_cell.length_c   1.000
_cell.angle_alpha   90.00
_cell.angle_beta   90.00
_cell.angle_gamma   90.00
#
_symmetry.space_group_name_H-M   'P 1'
#
loop_
_entity.id
_entity.type
_entity.pdbx_description
1 polymer ?
#
loop_
_entity_poly.entity_id
_entity_poly.type
_entity_poly.pdbx_seq_one_letter_code
_entity_poly.pdbx_strand_id
1 'polypeptide(L)'
;MIEIVDAKFITSAPTVKQAPPSEEQNEVVFMARSNVGKSSLLNALTNHKGLAKVSSTPGKTKLINYFDVTFIDRDTSEKSIAKFVDLPGFGYAKVSKSMKSDWEKNLTDYISQRENIKIFIHLIDSRHPHLDIDVDVGNFLINNATADQFIIQIFTKIDKLNQKEQNALRREFPNALMVSSSKKRGIHKIVDLIYKTLNENVNED
;
A
#
# COMPACT_ATOMS: atom_id res chain seq x y z
N MET A 1 2.61 12.36 -18.43
CA MET A 1 1.76 11.18 -18.09
C MET A 1 2.63 10.09 -17.49
N ILE A 2 2.33 9.65 -16.27
CA ILE A 2 3.14 8.69 -15.53
C ILE A 2 2.65 7.26 -15.74
N GLU A 3 3.58 6.35 -15.98
CA GLU A 3 3.30 4.92 -16.14
C GLU A 3 4.32 4.07 -15.38
N ILE A 4 3.89 2.91 -14.90
CA ILE A 4 4.80 1.86 -14.44
C ILE A 4 5.11 0.96 -15.63
N VAL A 5 6.40 0.88 -16.00
CA VAL A 5 6.87 0.17 -17.21
C VAL A 5 7.56 -1.15 -16.90
N ASP A 6 8.04 -1.33 -15.68
CA ASP A 6 8.62 -2.59 -15.22
C ASP A 6 8.33 -2.80 -13.73
N ALA A 7 8.16 -4.05 -13.34
CA ALA A 7 8.00 -4.45 -11.96
C ALA A 7 8.52 -5.87 -11.75
N LYS A 8 9.45 -6.02 -10.80
CA LYS A 8 10.12 -7.29 -10.50
C LYS A 8 9.97 -7.66 -9.03
N PHE A 9 9.60 -8.89 -8.77
CA PHE A 9 9.73 -9.46 -7.43
C PHE A 9 11.21 -9.64 -7.09
N ILE A 10 11.62 -9.12 -5.94
CA ILE A 10 13.01 -9.19 -5.47
C ILE A 10 13.17 -10.33 -4.49
N THR A 11 12.44 -10.26 -3.37
CA THR A 11 12.53 -11.26 -2.30
C THR A 11 11.34 -11.21 -1.37
N SER A 12 11.25 -12.22 -0.51
CA SER A 12 10.34 -12.23 0.65
C SER A 12 11.17 -12.38 1.93
N ALA A 13 10.91 -11.54 2.91
CA ALA A 13 11.59 -11.57 4.20
C ALA A 13 10.60 -11.81 5.34
N PRO A 14 10.90 -12.71 6.29
CA PRO A 14 10.05 -12.94 7.46
C PRO A 14 10.12 -11.79 8.47
N THR A 15 11.20 -11.03 8.49
CA THR A 15 11.41 -9.89 9.39
C THR A 15 12.16 -8.76 8.68
N VAL A 16 12.14 -7.57 9.26
CA VAL A 16 12.90 -6.42 8.75
C VAL A 16 14.39 -6.66 8.68
N LYS A 17 14.95 -7.47 9.60
CA LYS A 17 16.39 -7.81 9.62
C LYS A 17 16.86 -8.59 8.39
N GLN A 18 15.96 -9.28 7.72
CA GLN A 18 16.22 -10.06 6.52
C GLN A 18 15.71 -9.33 5.25
N ALA A 19 15.29 -8.09 5.41
CA ALA A 19 14.90 -7.22 4.30
C ALA A 19 16.10 -6.89 3.40
N PRO A 20 15.88 -6.62 2.12
CA PRO A 20 16.95 -6.11 1.26
C PRO A 20 17.45 -4.76 1.80
N PRO A 21 18.71 -4.39 1.51
CA PRO A 21 19.27 -3.09 1.89
C PRO A 21 18.34 -1.93 1.49
N SER A 22 18.32 -0.87 2.32
CA SER A 22 17.44 0.30 2.12
C SER A 22 18.12 1.46 1.39
N GLU A 23 19.38 1.32 1.01
CA GLU A 23 20.31 2.42 0.83
C GLU A 23 20.07 3.35 -0.37
N GLU A 24 19.21 2.98 -1.35
CA GLU A 24 19.15 3.75 -2.60
C GLU A 24 17.73 4.05 -3.12
N GLN A 25 16.69 3.48 -2.54
CA GLN A 25 15.36 3.58 -3.13
C GLN A 25 14.30 3.90 -2.09
N ASN A 26 13.48 4.91 -2.38
CA ASN A 26 12.28 5.18 -1.58
C ASN A 26 11.34 3.98 -1.56
N GLU A 27 10.77 3.68 -0.41
CA GLU A 27 9.79 2.62 -0.23
C GLU A 27 8.36 3.14 -0.20
N VAL A 28 7.49 2.43 -0.90
CA VAL A 28 6.03 2.57 -0.86
C VAL A 28 5.46 1.32 -0.20
N VAL A 29 4.97 1.47 1.03
CA VAL A 29 4.54 0.36 1.89
C VAL A 29 3.04 0.16 1.80
N PHE A 30 2.61 -1.01 1.37
CA PHE A 30 1.19 -1.37 1.23
C PHE A 30 0.70 -2.13 2.45
N MET A 31 -0.32 -1.59 3.09
CA MET A 31 -0.93 -2.12 4.30
C MET A 31 -2.43 -2.33 4.12
N ALA A 32 -2.92 -3.47 4.50
CA ALA A 32 -4.34 -3.78 4.41
C ALA A 32 -4.75 -4.93 5.33
N ARG A 33 -6.01 -4.94 5.72
CA ARG A 33 -6.66 -6.17 6.20
C ARG A 33 -6.58 -7.25 5.14
N SER A 34 -6.61 -8.50 5.59
CA SER A 34 -6.74 -9.64 4.68
C SER A 34 -8.00 -9.52 3.81
N ASN A 35 -7.86 -9.90 2.54
CA ASN A 35 -8.94 -9.90 1.54
C ASN A 35 -9.48 -8.52 1.14
N VAL A 36 -8.83 -7.42 1.51
CA VAL A 36 -9.17 -6.06 1.04
C VAL A 36 -8.91 -5.91 -0.46
N GLY A 37 -7.98 -6.67 -1.02
CA GLY A 37 -7.61 -6.61 -2.44
C GLY A 37 -6.22 -6.04 -2.71
N LYS A 38 -5.32 -6.07 -1.69
CA LYS A 38 -3.95 -5.55 -1.78
C LYS A 38 -3.17 -6.15 -2.95
N SER A 39 -3.07 -7.48 -3.06
CA SER A 39 -2.38 -8.13 -4.18
C SER A 39 -3.02 -7.83 -5.54
N SER A 40 -4.36 -7.71 -5.58
CA SER A 40 -5.06 -7.32 -6.81
C SER A 40 -4.73 -5.89 -7.22
N LEU A 41 -4.58 -4.98 -6.26
CA LEU A 41 -4.19 -3.61 -6.53
C LEU A 41 -2.74 -3.54 -7.01
N LEU A 42 -1.80 -4.22 -6.34
CA LEU A 42 -0.40 -4.30 -6.77
C LEU A 42 -0.27 -4.79 -8.20
N ASN A 43 -0.97 -5.88 -8.56
CA ASN A 43 -1.00 -6.39 -9.92
C ASN A 43 -1.62 -5.40 -10.93
N ALA A 44 -2.62 -4.63 -10.50
CA ALA A 44 -3.26 -3.62 -11.35
C ALA A 44 -2.38 -2.38 -11.56
N LEU A 45 -1.68 -1.90 -10.52
CA LEU A 45 -0.74 -0.78 -10.59
C LEU A 45 0.43 -1.10 -11.53
N THR A 46 0.99 -2.28 -11.40
CA THR A 46 2.15 -2.72 -12.19
C THR A 46 1.78 -3.28 -13.58
N ASN A 47 0.49 -3.39 -13.87
CA ASN A 47 -0.04 -4.06 -15.07
C ASN A 47 0.56 -5.47 -15.28
N HIS A 48 0.98 -6.13 -14.20
CA HIS A 48 1.62 -7.45 -14.22
C HIS A 48 0.75 -8.48 -13.51
N LYS A 49 0.15 -9.40 -14.29
CA LYS A 49 -0.70 -10.46 -13.73
C LYS A 49 0.15 -11.45 -12.93
N GLY A 50 -0.15 -11.58 -11.63
CA GLY A 50 0.51 -12.56 -10.77
C GLY A 50 1.85 -12.13 -10.18
N LEU A 51 2.25 -10.86 -10.29
CA LEU A 51 3.42 -10.31 -9.58
C LEU A 51 3.25 -10.51 -8.07
N ALA A 52 2.17 -10.01 -7.52
CA ALA A 52 1.76 -10.33 -6.15
C ALA A 52 0.78 -11.51 -6.18
N LYS A 53 1.09 -12.56 -5.42
CA LYS A 53 0.23 -13.76 -5.34
C LYS A 53 -1.08 -13.40 -4.64
N VAL A 54 -2.19 -13.58 -5.35
CA VAL A 54 -3.53 -13.46 -4.76
C VAL A 54 -3.83 -14.74 -4.01
N SER A 55 -3.82 -14.70 -2.69
CA SER A 55 -4.22 -15.83 -1.85
C SER A 55 -5.66 -15.67 -1.39
N SER A 56 -6.48 -16.66 -1.64
CA SER A 56 -7.83 -16.76 -1.06
C SER A 56 -7.82 -17.34 0.37
N THR A 57 -6.69 -17.91 0.80
CA THR A 57 -6.56 -18.52 2.12
C THR A 57 -5.93 -17.53 3.10
N PRO A 58 -6.66 -17.09 4.13
CA PRO A 58 -6.16 -16.22 5.17
C PRO A 58 -4.99 -16.88 5.93
N GLY A 59 -3.95 -16.11 6.28
CA GLY A 59 -2.84 -16.59 7.13
C GLY A 59 -1.64 -17.23 6.42
N LYS A 60 -1.65 -17.33 5.10
CA LYS A 60 -0.52 -17.96 4.37
C LYS A 60 0.68 -17.05 4.18
N THR A 61 0.51 -15.73 4.08
CA THR A 61 1.63 -14.82 3.84
C THR A 61 2.00 -14.11 5.14
N LYS A 62 2.99 -14.65 5.82
CA LYS A 62 3.63 -14.01 6.97
C LYS A 62 4.88 -13.24 6.55
N LEU A 63 5.17 -13.19 5.25
CA LEU A 63 6.39 -12.60 4.71
C LEU A 63 6.12 -11.20 4.17
N ILE A 64 7.08 -10.34 4.32
CA ILE A 64 7.17 -9.03 3.69
C ILE A 64 7.69 -9.27 2.27
N ASN A 65 6.95 -8.86 1.25
CA ASN A 65 7.38 -9.02 -0.14
C ASN A 65 7.88 -7.70 -0.70
N TYR A 66 8.99 -7.76 -1.42
CA TYR A 66 9.66 -6.60 -2.00
C TYR A 66 9.65 -6.69 -3.53
N PHE A 67 9.30 -5.57 -4.16
CA PHE A 67 9.26 -5.44 -5.61
C PHE A 67 9.97 -4.16 -6.03
N ASP A 68 10.87 -4.23 -7.00
CA ASP A 68 11.38 -3.04 -7.67
C ASP A 68 10.40 -2.63 -8.76
N VAL A 69 10.07 -1.35 -8.80
CA VAL A 69 9.09 -0.78 -9.72
C VAL A 69 9.71 0.41 -10.43
N THR A 70 9.69 0.37 -11.76
CA THR A 70 10.20 1.45 -12.61
C THR A 70 9.05 2.28 -13.15
N PHE A 71 9.05 3.57 -12.82
CA PHE A 71 8.17 4.57 -13.39
C PHE A 71 8.82 5.23 -14.60
N ILE A 72 8.01 5.71 -15.52
CA ILE A 72 8.41 6.62 -16.59
C ILE A 72 7.44 7.80 -16.66
N ASP A 73 8.00 9.00 -16.73
CA ASP A 73 7.22 10.15 -17.20
C ASP A 73 7.30 10.21 -18.72
N ARG A 74 6.16 10.01 -19.37
CA ARG A 74 6.07 10.01 -20.83
C ARG A 74 6.33 11.38 -21.44
N ASP A 75 6.16 12.46 -20.70
CA ASP A 75 6.34 13.81 -21.19
C ASP A 75 7.83 14.21 -21.20
N THR A 76 8.61 13.75 -20.20
CA THR A 76 10.05 14.01 -20.07
C THR A 76 10.93 12.84 -20.48
N SER A 77 10.37 11.63 -20.60
CA SER A 77 11.07 10.36 -20.77
C SER A 77 11.98 9.98 -19.58
N GLU A 78 11.88 10.68 -18.48
CA GLU A 78 12.62 10.37 -17.25
C GLU A 78 12.08 9.10 -16.60
N LYS A 79 13.03 8.31 -16.08
CA LYS A 79 12.73 7.09 -15.32
C LYS A 79 13.12 7.26 -13.87
N SER A 80 12.30 6.75 -12.98
CA SER A 80 12.61 6.62 -11.56
C SER A 80 12.27 5.22 -11.07
N ILE A 81 12.97 4.77 -10.04
CA ILE A 81 12.78 3.46 -9.43
C ILE A 81 12.37 3.66 -7.97
N ALA A 82 11.38 2.89 -7.55
CA ALA A 82 10.99 2.80 -6.15
C ALA A 82 10.77 1.33 -5.76
N LYS A 83 10.79 1.06 -4.47
CA LYS A 83 10.52 -0.26 -3.93
C LYS A 83 9.09 -0.33 -3.42
N PHE A 84 8.28 -1.19 -3.99
CA PHE A 84 6.97 -1.52 -3.42
C PHE A 84 7.15 -2.62 -2.38
N VAL A 85 6.57 -2.41 -1.21
CA VAL A 85 6.64 -3.33 -0.08
C VAL A 85 5.24 -3.78 0.30
N ASP A 86 5.01 -5.08 0.16
CA ASP A 86 3.74 -5.72 0.48
C ASP A 86 3.83 -6.35 1.87
N LEU A 87 3.32 -5.66 2.89
CA LEU A 87 3.30 -6.18 4.26
C LEU A 87 2.24 -7.27 4.42
N PRO A 88 2.45 -8.23 5.33
CA PRO A 88 1.43 -9.22 5.68
C PRO A 88 0.11 -8.55 6.03
N GLY A 89 -1.00 -9.09 5.50
CA GLY A 89 -2.32 -8.58 5.84
C GLY A 89 -2.64 -8.76 7.33
N PHE A 90 -3.24 -7.77 7.95
CA PHE A 90 -3.68 -7.81 9.35
C PHE A 90 -5.15 -8.23 9.48
N GLY A 91 -5.60 -8.46 10.73
CA GLY A 91 -7.03 -8.63 11.04
C GLY A 91 -7.66 -9.93 10.60
N TYR A 92 -7.01 -11.03 10.86
CA TYR A 92 -7.68 -12.33 10.75
C TYR A 92 -8.71 -12.49 11.88
N ALA A 93 -9.95 -12.76 11.55
CA ALA A 93 -11.05 -12.92 12.50
C ALA A 93 -10.86 -14.07 13.54
N LYS A 94 -9.79 -14.84 13.44
CA LYS A 94 -9.44 -15.96 14.32
C LYS A 94 -8.01 -15.94 14.83
N VAL A 95 -7.33 -14.77 14.86
CA VAL A 95 -5.99 -14.71 15.45
C VAL A 95 -6.07 -14.52 16.95
N SER A 96 -5.21 -15.23 17.67
CA SER A 96 -5.04 -15.05 19.12
C SER A 96 -4.52 -13.64 19.44
N LYS A 97 -4.71 -13.19 20.68
CA LYS A 97 -4.14 -11.91 21.16
C LYS A 97 -2.63 -11.85 20.95
N SER A 98 -1.91 -12.98 21.10
CA SER A 98 -0.48 -13.06 20.85
C SER A 98 -0.11 -12.77 19.40
N MET A 99 -0.87 -13.30 18.42
CA MET A 99 -0.60 -13.04 16.99
C MET A 99 -0.87 -11.58 16.58
N LYS A 100 -1.84 -10.92 17.25
CA LYS A 100 -2.07 -9.48 17.04
C LYS A 100 -0.87 -8.68 17.57
N SER A 101 -0.39 -8.99 18.76
CA SER A 101 0.80 -8.39 19.37
C SER A 101 2.06 -8.61 18.54
N ASP A 102 2.28 -9.82 18.01
CA ASP A 102 3.42 -10.12 17.15
C ASP A 102 3.37 -9.32 15.83
N TRP A 103 2.18 -9.15 15.26
CA TRP A 103 2.02 -8.33 14.06
C TRP A 103 2.30 -6.86 14.33
N GLU A 104 1.74 -6.28 15.40
CA GLU A 104 1.97 -4.90 15.83
C GLU A 104 3.47 -4.65 16.09
N LYS A 105 4.13 -5.59 16.77
CA LYS A 105 5.57 -5.51 17.01
C LYS A 105 6.37 -5.55 15.72
N ASN A 106 6.09 -6.50 14.83
CA ASN A 106 6.80 -6.61 13.54
C ASN A 106 6.59 -5.36 12.66
N LEU A 107 5.40 -4.76 12.71
CA LEU A 107 5.12 -3.52 12.01
C LEU A 107 5.89 -2.34 12.61
N THR A 108 5.88 -2.21 13.94
CA THR A 108 6.64 -1.18 14.65
C THR A 108 8.14 -1.33 14.37
N ASP A 109 8.67 -2.54 14.46
CA ASP A 109 10.07 -2.84 14.13
C ASP A 109 10.38 -2.49 12.67
N TYR A 110 9.44 -2.75 11.75
CA TYR A 110 9.61 -2.40 10.34
C TYR A 110 9.69 -0.88 10.15
N ILE A 111 8.72 -0.15 10.66
CA ILE A 111 8.65 1.32 10.50
C ILE A 111 9.86 2.00 11.15
N SER A 112 10.28 1.54 12.35
CA SER A 112 11.38 2.16 13.10
C SER A 112 12.78 1.87 12.53
N GLN A 113 12.94 0.79 11.74
CA GLN A 113 14.23 0.37 11.19
C GLN A 113 14.41 0.67 9.70
N ARG A 114 13.37 1.21 9.02
CA ARG A 114 13.40 1.51 7.57
C ARG A 114 13.29 3.02 7.35
N GLU A 115 14.43 3.67 7.22
CA GLU A 115 14.52 5.12 7.05
C GLU A 115 14.07 5.60 5.66
N ASN A 116 14.03 4.72 4.67
CA ASN A 116 13.68 5.05 3.30
C ASN A 116 12.19 4.90 2.96
N ILE A 117 11.33 4.64 3.95
CA ILE A 117 9.88 4.66 3.73
C ILE A 117 9.44 6.10 3.45
N LYS A 118 8.87 6.32 2.25
CA LYS A 118 8.34 7.63 1.87
C LYS A 118 6.82 7.66 1.91
N ILE A 119 6.17 6.54 1.59
CA ILE A 119 4.71 6.49 1.46
C ILE A 119 4.17 5.23 2.15
N PHE A 120 3.16 5.43 2.99
CA PHE A 120 2.27 4.37 3.48
C PHE A 120 0.98 4.38 2.70
N ILE A 121 0.63 3.28 2.06
CA ILE A 121 -0.66 3.08 1.40
C ILE A 121 -1.53 2.20 2.29
N HIS A 122 -2.53 2.82 2.89
CA HIS A 122 -3.52 2.14 3.73
C HIS A 122 -4.76 1.80 2.90
N LEU A 123 -4.99 0.51 2.67
CA LEU A 123 -6.11 0.01 1.88
C LEU A 123 -7.27 -0.40 2.76
N ILE A 124 -8.47 0.10 2.43
CA ILE A 124 -9.73 -0.19 3.11
C ILE A 124 -10.73 -0.75 2.10
N ASP A 125 -11.48 -1.77 2.48
CA ASP A 125 -12.58 -2.28 1.66
C ASP A 125 -13.75 -1.31 1.71
N SER A 126 -14.12 -0.71 0.58
CA SER A 126 -15.17 0.29 0.50
C SER A 126 -16.55 -0.17 0.98
N ARG A 127 -16.78 -1.49 1.06
CA ARG A 127 -18.01 -2.07 1.59
C ARG A 127 -18.10 -2.03 3.12
N HIS A 128 -16.96 -1.82 3.77
CA HIS A 128 -16.83 -1.81 5.25
C HIS A 128 -15.85 -0.71 5.68
N PRO A 129 -16.17 0.57 5.47
CA PRO A 129 -15.23 1.68 5.66
C PRO A 129 -14.94 2.02 7.13
N HIS A 130 -15.74 1.51 8.07
CA HIS A 130 -15.68 1.87 9.49
C HIS A 130 -15.29 0.71 10.40
N LEU A 131 -14.55 -0.28 9.92
CA LEU A 131 -14.10 -1.34 10.80
C LEU A 131 -13.04 -0.82 11.77
N ASP A 132 -13.22 -1.09 13.05
CA ASP A 132 -12.34 -0.64 14.14
C ASP A 132 -10.87 -0.96 13.83
N ILE A 133 -10.61 -2.12 13.28
CA ILE A 133 -9.23 -2.52 12.93
C ILE A 133 -8.60 -1.66 11.83
N ASP A 134 -9.37 -1.18 10.86
CA ASP A 134 -8.87 -0.27 9.84
C ASP A 134 -8.64 1.14 10.43
N VAL A 135 -9.49 1.55 11.39
CA VAL A 135 -9.32 2.78 12.17
C VAL A 135 -8.07 2.70 13.05
N ASP A 136 -7.89 1.60 13.77
CA ASP A 136 -6.71 1.36 14.62
C ASP A 136 -5.40 1.46 13.82
N VAL A 137 -5.36 0.87 12.63
CA VAL A 137 -4.20 0.94 11.74
C VAL A 137 -3.97 2.35 11.22
N GLY A 138 -5.02 3.07 10.85
CA GLY A 138 -4.91 4.47 10.46
C GLY A 138 -4.32 5.34 11.57
N ASN A 139 -4.82 5.20 12.80
CA ASN A 139 -4.30 5.90 13.97
C ASN A 139 -2.84 5.50 14.28
N PHE A 140 -2.52 4.21 14.15
CA PHE A 140 -1.15 3.74 14.33
C PHE A 140 -0.20 4.40 13.34
N LEU A 141 -0.57 4.50 12.06
CA LEU A 141 0.26 5.18 11.04
C LEU A 141 0.43 6.66 11.36
N ILE A 142 -0.64 7.37 11.69
CA ILE A 142 -0.59 8.80 12.04
C ILE A 142 0.35 9.05 13.23
N ASN A 143 0.34 8.16 14.22
CA ASN A 143 1.16 8.32 15.42
C ASN A 143 2.62 7.91 15.24
N ASN A 144 2.98 7.17 14.19
CA ASN A 144 4.33 6.64 13.99
C ASN A 144 5.02 7.15 12.72
N ALA A 145 4.30 7.73 11.77
CA ALA A 145 4.89 8.33 10.59
C ALA A 145 5.66 9.61 10.95
N THR A 146 6.81 9.81 10.31
CA THR A 146 7.61 11.04 10.43
C THR A 146 7.05 12.14 9.53
N ALA A 147 7.51 13.38 9.71
CA ALA A 147 7.00 14.55 8.98
C ALA A 147 7.24 14.49 7.45
N ASP A 148 8.24 13.71 7.02
CA ASP A 148 8.61 13.50 5.61
C ASP A 148 7.94 12.27 4.98
N GLN A 149 7.13 11.53 5.74
CA GLN A 149 6.38 10.36 5.28
C GLN A 149 4.91 10.70 5.02
N PHE A 150 4.38 10.17 3.93
CA PHE A 150 3.00 10.41 3.51
C PHE A 150 2.11 9.19 3.77
N ILE A 151 0.89 9.43 4.23
CA ILE A 151 -0.13 8.40 4.40
C ILE A 151 -1.22 8.62 3.35
N ILE A 152 -1.37 7.65 2.44
CA ILE A 152 -2.38 7.66 1.38
C ILE A 152 -3.44 6.62 1.70
N GLN A 153 -4.67 7.06 1.95
CA GLN A 153 -5.80 6.16 2.17
C GLN A 153 -6.50 5.84 0.84
N ILE A 154 -6.73 4.56 0.59
CA ILE A 154 -7.35 4.08 -0.65
C ILE A 154 -8.49 3.12 -0.34
N PHE A 155 -9.70 3.47 -0.80
CA PHE A 155 -10.85 2.57 -0.76
C PHE A 155 -10.87 1.67 -2.00
N THR A 156 -10.77 0.37 -1.77
CA THR A 156 -10.80 -0.66 -2.81
C THR A 156 -12.22 -1.14 -3.10
N LYS A 157 -12.39 -1.88 -4.19
CA LYS A 157 -13.65 -2.57 -4.57
C LYS A 157 -14.85 -1.64 -4.74
N ILE A 158 -14.64 -0.40 -5.15
CA ILE A 158 -15.74 0.56 -5.36
C ILE A 158 -16.77 0.11 -6.41
N ASP A 159 -16.42 -0.86 -7.26
CA ASP A 159 -17.34 -1.51 -8.21
C ASP A 159 -18.43 -2.36 -7.52
N LYS A 160 -18.28 -2.62 -6.22
CA LYS A 160 -19.26 -3.33 -5.40
C LYS A 160 -20.27 -2.40 -4.73
N LEU A 161 -20.07 -1.10 -4.82
CA LEU A 161 -20.97 -0.07 -4.29
C LEU A 161 -21.85 0.50 -5.43
N ASN A 162 -23.11 0.79 -5.11
CA ASN A 162 -23.97 1.56 -5.98
C ASN A 162 -23.57 3.06 -5.98
N GLN A 163 -24.16 3.86 -6.87
CA GLN A 163 -23.81 5.28 -7.03
C GLN A 163 -24.06 6.10 -5.76
N LYS A 164 -25.14 5.82 -5.01
CA LYS A 164 -25.49 6.51 -3.77
C LYS A 164 -24.44 6.25 -2.69
N GLU A 165 -24.03 4.99 -2.53
CA GLU A 165 -22.99 4.57 -1.60
C GLU A 165 -21.63 5.18 -1.95
N GLN A 166 -21.24 5.17 -3.24
CA GLN A 166 -20.01 5.81 -3.71
C GLN A 166 -20.00 7.32 -3.41
N ASN A 167 -21.12 8.00 -3.59
CA ASN A 167 -21.25 9.43 -3.32
C ASN A 167 -21.19 9.73 -1.81
N ALA A 168 -21.81 8.88 -0.97
CA ALA A 168 -21.71 8.99 0.48
C ALA A 168 -20.27 8.84 0.94
N LEU A 169 -19.57 7.82 0.46
CA LEU A 169 -18.17 7.55 0.80
C LEU A 169 -17.25 8.72 0.40
N ARG A 170 -17.47 9.33 -0.78
CA ARG A 170 -16.70 10.51 -1.21
C ARG A 170 -16.92 11.74 -0.35
N ARG A 171 -18.13 11.93 0.17
CA ARG A 171 -18.44 13.07 1.06
C ARG A 171 -17.77 12.89 2.41
N GLU A 172 -17.76 11.67 2.91
CA GLU A 172 -17.17 11.35 4.20
C GLU A 172 -15.63 11.34 4.17
N PHE A 173 -15.05 10.84 3.07
CA PHE A 173 -13.60 10.75 2.89
C PHE A 173 -13.15 11.51 1.64
N PRO A 174 -13.19 12.86 1.65
CA PRO A 174 -12.97 13.68 0.46
C PRO A 174 -11.56 13.56 -0.11
N ASN A 175 -10.57 13.28 0.73
CA ASN A 175 -9.15 13.15 0.36
C ASN A 175 -8.74 11.71 0.01
N ALA A 176 -9.60 10.73 0.24
CA ALA A 176 -9.27 9.34 -0.04
C ALA A 176 -9.47 8.99 -1.53
N LEU A 177 -8.54 8.19 -2.05
CA LEU A 177 -8.67 7.63 -3.39
C LEU A 177 -9.61 6.43 -3.40
N MET A 178 -10.36 6.30 -4.47
CA MET A 178 -11.34 5.22 -4.65
C MET A 178 -11.05 4.43 -5.92
N VAL A 179 -10.88 3.11 -5.78
CA VAL A 179 -10.41 2.26 -6.87
C VAL A 179 -11.19 0.98 -7.04
N SER A 180 -11.16 0.48 -8.26
CA SER A 180 -11.52 -0.88 -8.59
C SER A 180 -10.42 -1.52 -9.42
N SER A 181 -9.69 -2.47 -8.84
CA SER A 181 -8.66 -3.22 -9.56
C SER A 181 -9.28 -4.08 -10.67
N SER A 182 -10.47 -4.67 -10.44
CA SER A 182 -11.16 -5.51 -11.42
C SER A 182 -11.67 -4.74 -12.64
N LYS A 183 -12.05 -3.47 -12.46
CA LYS A 183 -12.53 -2.58 -13.54
C LYS A 183 -11.46 -1.57 -13.98
N LYS A 184 -10.24 -1.65 -13.45
CA LYS A 184 -9.13 -0.72 -13.69
C LYS A 184 -9.50 0.76 -13.48
N ARG A 185 -10.47 1.06 -12.58
CA ARG A 185 -10.89 2.43 -12.28
C ARG A 185 -9.99 3.04 -11.22
N GLY A 186 -9.51 4.26 -11.46
CA GLY A 186 -8.71 5.03 -10.52
C GLY A 186 -7.24 4.58 -10.38
N ILE A 187 -6.80 3.56 -11.12
CA ILE A 187 -5.43 3.01 -11.01
C ILE A 187 -4.38 4.06 -11.40
N HIS A 188 -4.56 4.74 -12.54
CA HIS A 188 -3.62 5.78 -13.00
C HIS A 188 -3.48 6.93 -12.01
N LYS A 189 -4.56 7.32 -11.30
CA LYS A 189 -4.50 8.38 -10.28
C LYS A 189 -3.60 8.00 -9.10
N ILE A 190 -3.59 6.71 -8.74
CA ILE A 190 -2.68 6.22 -7.70
C ILE A 190 -1.24 6.26 -8.20
N VAL A 191 -0.98 5.81 -9.43
CA VAL A 191 0.36 5.86 -10.03
C VAL A 191 0.89 7.29 -10.08
N ASP A 192 0.07 8.24 -10.57
CA ASP A 192 0.42 9.65 -10.63
C ASP A 192 0.72 10.23 -9.23
N LEU A 193 -0.13 9.89 -8.23
CA LEU A 193 0.05 10.39 -6.87
C LEU A 193 1.32 9.81 -6.24
N ILE A 194 1.55 8.51 -6.35
CA ILE A 194 2.78 7.88 -5.83
C ILE A 194 4.00 8.55 -6.47
N TYR A 195 4.03 8.67 -7.80
CA TYR A 195 5.17 9.27 -8.50
C TYR A 195 5.43 10.70 -8.05
N LYS A 196 4.40 11.53 -7.96
CA LYS A 196 4.52 12.92 -7.48
C LYS A 196 5.09 12.96 -6.07
N THR A 197 4.51 12.20 -5.15
CA THR A 197 4.94 12.17 -3.75
C THR A 197 6.38 11.65 -3.58
N LEU A 198 6.81 10.69 -4.41
CA LEU A 198 8.18 10.19 -4.40
C LEU A 198 9.21 11.24 -4.89
N ASN A 199 8.79 12.14 -5.79
CA ASN A 199 9.63 13.17 -6.41
C ASN A 199 9.37 14.57 -5.84
N GLU A 200 8.42 14.74 -4.92
CA GLU A 200 8.30 15.97 -4.15
C GLU A 200 9.54 16.09 -3.25
N ASN A 201 10.46 16.98 -3.63
CA ASN A 201 11.45 17.46 -2.69
C ASN A 201 10.66 18.15 -1.57
N VAL A 202 10.82 17.70 -0.35
CA VAL A 202 10.50 18.52 0.82
C VAL A 202 11.40 19.74 0.67
N ASN A 203 10.86 20.82 0.10
CA ASN A 203 11.58 22.09 0.07
C ASN A 203 11.82 22.44 1.53
N GLU A 204 13.08 22.41 1.90
CA GLU A 204 13.57 23.05 3.11
C GLU A 204 13.29 24.56 2.95
N ASP A 205 12.17 25.03 3.52
CA ASP A 205 11.93 26.43 3.83
C ASP A 205 12.36 26.71 5.27
#